data_89487faa11a9f75067dfdffbdb3f4fdd
#
_entry.id   89487faa11a9f75067dfdffbdb3f4fdd
#
_cell.length_a   1.000
_cell.length_b   1.000
_cell.length_c   1.000
_cell.angle_alpha   90.00
_cell.angle_beta   90.00
_cell.angle_gamma   90.00
#
_symmetry.space_group_name_H-M   'P 1'
#
loop_
_entity.id
_entity.type
_entity.pdbx_description
1 polymer ?
#
loop_
_entity_poly.entity_id
_entity_poly.type
_entity_poly.pdbx_seq_one_letter_code
_entity_poly.pdbx_strand_id
1 'polypeptide(L)'
;MFRKAILIIHGFAGGTYDEEYLSNSLEFVKNFDVFSFTLPGHESRKDKATRADWIQSARNHVEMLINHGYKDIYVIGHSMGGVIASIVASEYKEIKKVVLAAAAFQYLNSGSNKTNVKELASLIKRNVIDYSAEEIFSRFLKMPLNSLKEFMSIVKENQDVIKSVDAPILILHGKNDKLVPLTSSRYIYNNVKSKSKIYYKIKGVNHDIFNSKRKEEICEIIIKFLKKNHKCIIEEEI
;
A
#
# COMPACT_ATOMS: atom_id res chain seq x y z
N MET A 1 15.42 -7.91 24.11
CA MET A 1 14.79 -8.32 22.84
C MET A 1 14.80 -7.06 21.96
N PHE A 2 15.39 -7.14 20.77
CA PHE A 2 15.46 -5.97 19.88
C PHE A 2 14.07 -5.58 19.41
N ARG A 3 13.75 -4.27 19.46
CA ARG A 3 12.51 -3.73 18.89
C ARG A 3 12.55 -3.83 17.37
N LYS A 4 11.40 -3.96 16.75
CA LYS A 4 11.23 -4.05 15.31
C LYS A 4 10.54 -2.78 14.83
N ALA A 5 10.99 -2.20 13.73
CA ALA A 5 10.33 -1.07 13.14
C ALA A 5 9.19 -1.51 12.22
N ILE A 6 8.08 -0.80 12.25
CA ILE A 6 7.01 -0.89 11.26
C ILE A 6 6.97 0.44 10.52
N LEU A 7 7.17 0.44 9.22
CA LEU A 7 7.08 1.60 8.35
C LEU A 7 5.78 1.53 7.55
N ILE A 8 4.91 2.52 7.71
CA ILE A 8 3.63 2.61 7.01
C ILE A 8 3.74 3.66 5.89
N ILE A 9 3.32 3.29 4.68
CA ILE A 9 3.38 4.13 3.47
C ILE A 9 1.97 4.26 2.91
N HIS A 10 1.42 5.48 2.96
CA HIS A 10 0.06 5.79 2.52
C HIS A 10 -0.12 5.79 1.01
N GLY A 11 -1.37 5.83 0.56
CA GLY A 11 -1.76 5.87 -0.84
C GLY A 11 -1.65 7.24 -1.50
N PHE A 12 -1.88 7.29 -2.82
CA PHE A 12 -1.93 8.54 -3.60
C PHE A 12 -3.07 9.44 -3.10
N ALA A 13 -2.81 10.74 -3.03
CA ALA A 13 -3.71 11.77 -2.50
C ALA A 13 -4.10 11.59 -1.02
N GLY A 14 -3.44 10.68 -0.31
CA GLY A 14 -3.60 10.40 1.11
C GLY A 14 -2.58 11.12 2.00
N GLY A 15 -2.48 10.66 3.23
CA GLY A 15 -1.53 11.10 4.23
C GLY A 15 -1.53 10.12 5.40
N THR A 16 -0.74 10.37 6.43
CA THR A 16 -0.64 9.51 7.62
C THR A 16 -1.98 9.28 8.34
N TYR A 17 -2.93 10.19 8.17
CA TYR A 17 -4.27 10.11 8.73
C TYR A 17 -5.14 8.98 8.14
N ASP A 18 -4.83 8.51 6.92
CA ASP A 18 -5.61 7.42 6.30
C ASP A 18 -5.35 6.06 6.98
N GLU A 19 -4.17 5.89 7.56
CA GLU A 19 -3.74 4.71 8.30
C GLU A 19 -3.64 4.94 9.82
N GLU A 20 -4.24 6.02 10.34
CA GLU A 20 -4.14 6.40 11.76
C GLU A 20 -4.68 5.29 12.68
N TYR A 21 -5.83 4.71 12.34
CA TYR A 21 -6.40 3.61 13.13
C TYR A 21 -5.44 2.40 13.20
N LEU A 22 -4.82 2.05 12.07
CA LEU A 22 -3.83 0.97 12.02
C LEU A 22 -2.59 1.32 12.83
N SER A 23 -2.05 2.53 12.65
CA SER A 23 -0.87 3.02 13.37
C SER A 23 -1.09 2.93 14.87
N ASN A 24 -2.18 3.52 15.37
CA ASN A 24 -2.55 3.49 16.78
C ASN A 24 -2.70 2.05 17.30
N SER A 25 -3.34 1.16 16.53
CA SER A 25 -3.50 -0.24 16.92
C SER A 25 -2.16 -0.99 17.06
N LEU A 26 -1.20 -0.66 16.20
CA LEU A 26 0.12 -1.27 16.20
C LEU A 26 1.03 -0.74 17.32
N GLU A 27 0.88 0.51 17.75
CA GLU A 27 1.65 1.11 18.85
C GLU A 27 1.43 0.39 20.19
N PHE A 28 0.23 -0.18 20.39
CA PHE A 28 -0.06 -0.98 21.59
C PHE A 28 0.58 -2.38 21.55
N VAL A 29 1.22 -2.76 20.45
CA VAL A 29 1.83 -4.08 20.31
C VAL A 29 3.27 -4.05 20.82
N LYS A 30 3.56 -4.82 21.87
CA LYS A 30 4.92 -4.91 22.44
C LYS A 30 5.97 -5.25 21.38
N ASN A 31 7.14 -4.62 21.51
CA ASN A 31 8.33 -4.81 20.67
C ASN A 31 8.23 -4.26 19.25
N PHE A 32 7.22 -3.46 18.94
CA PHE A 32 7.15 -2.70 17.71
C PHE A 32 7.32 -1.19 17.99
N ASP A 33 8.02 -0.52 17.10
CA ASP A 33 8.04 0.92 16.96
C ASP A 33 7.41 1.26 15.61
N VAL A 34 6.39 2.10 15.62
CA VAL A 34 5.59 2.42 14.42
C VAL A 34 6.03 3.77 13.87
N PHE A 35 6.25 3.81 12.57
CA PHE A 35 6.66 5.01 11.84
C PHE A 35 5.75 5.19 10.64
N SER A 36 5.26 6.39 10.47
CA SER A 36 4.52 6.82 9.28
C SER A 36 5.01 8.19 8.85
N PHE A 37 4.89 8.50 7.59
CA PHE A 37 5.31 9.78 7.03
C PHE A 37 4.42 10.16 5.86
N THR A 38 4.31 11.45 5.59
CA THR A 38 3.59 11.93 4.42
C THR A 38 4.53 12.03 3.23
N LEU A 39 4.14 11.43 2.12
CA LEU A 39 4.90 11.48 0.86
C LEU A 39 4.99 12.93 0.35
N PRO A 40 6.12 13.34 -0.24
CA PRO A 40 6.29 14.68 -0.79
C PRO A 40 5.13 15.11 -1.70
N GLY A 41 4.68 16.35 -1.56
CA GLY A 41 3.58 16.92 -2.36
C GLY A 41 2.17 16.49 -1.95
N HIS A 42 2.03 15.69 -0.88
CA HIS A 42 0.72 15.26 -0.37
C HIS A 42 0.21 16.15 0.78
N GLU A 43 1.07 16.85 1.50
CA GLU A 43 0.68 17.82 2.53
C GLU A 43 0.17 19.12 1.92
N SER A 44 0.95 19.66 0.99
CA SER A 44 0.61 20.87 0.25
C SER A 44 0.41 20.50 -1.22
N ARG A 45 -0.83 20.58 -1.68
CA ARG A 45 -1.20 20.28 -3.07
C ARG A 45 -0.58 21.24 -4.11
N LYS A 46 0.23 22.19 -3.66
CA LYS A 46 0.99 23.13 -4.50
C LYS A 46 2.39 22.63 -4.81
N ASP A 47 2.89 21.69 -4.02
CA ASP A 47 4.25 21.19 -4.17
C ASP A 47 4.31 20.18 -5.32
N LYS A 48 5.22 20.42 -6.23
CA LYS A 48 5.47 19.53 -7.36
C LYS A 48 6.39 18.40 -6.89
N ALA A 49 5.83 17.26 -6.59
CA ALA A 49 6.60 16.04 -6.31
C ALA A 49 6.45 15.03 -7.44
N THR A 50 7.51 14.30 -7.70
CA THR A 50 7.58 13.25 -8.71
C THR A 50 7.54 11.87 -8.05
N ARG A 51 7.33 10.82 -8.85
CA ARG A 51 7.45 9.43 -8.37
C ARG A 51 8.85 9.13 -7.82
N ALA A 52 9.88 9.77 -8.36
CA ALA A 52 11.25 9.63 -7.86
C ALA A 52 11.38 10.19 -6.44
N ASP A 53 10.75 11.34 -6.14
CA ASP A 53 10.75 11.93 -4.81
C ASP A 53 10.01 11.02 -3.81
N TRP A 54 8.90 10.41 -4.21
CA TRP A 54 8.15 9.48 -3.35
C TRP A 54 8.97 8.22 -3.00
N ILE A 55 9.60 7.61 -4.01
CA ILE A 55 10.46 6.44 -3.81
C ILE A 55 11.66 6.81 -2.94
N GLN A 56 12.31 7.95 -3.23
CA GLN A 56 13.47 8.38 -2.47
C GLN A 56 13.10 8.72 -1.02
N SER A 57 11.94 9.32 -0.77
CA SER A 57 11.45 9.56 0.58
C SER A 57 11.30 8.25 1.38
N ALA A 58 10.75 7.21 0.75
CA ALA A 58 10.62 5.90 1.40
C ALA A 58 11.99 5.25 1.68
N ARG A 59 12.94 5.34 0.74
CA ARG A 59 14.33 4.87 0.94
C ARG A 59 14.98 5.59 2.12
N ASN A 60 14.88 6.91 2.18
CA ASN A 60 15.45 7.71 3.26
C ASN A 60 14.90 7.28 4.63
N HIS A 61 13.61 6.94 4.72
CA HIS A 61 13.02 6.45 5.98
C HIS A 61 13.52 5.05 6.34
N VAL A 62 13.68 4.15 5.37
CA VAL A 62 14.28 2.82 5.62
C VAL A 62 15.73 2.97 6.09
N GLU A 63 16.52 3.81 5.42
CA GLU A 63 17.92 4.07 5.79
C GLU A 63 18.04 4.73 7.17
N MET A 64 17.15 5.66 7.49
CA MET A 64 17.07 6.24 8.83
C MET A 64 16.84 5.16 9.89
N LEU A 65 15.89 4.24 9.67
CA LEU A 65 15.63 3.14 10.59
C LEU A 65 16.85 2.21 10.74
N ILE A 66 17.52 1.86 9.64
CA ILE A 66 18.74 1.06 9.67
C ILE A 66 19.83 1.76 10.49
N ASN A 67 20.03 3.06 10.27
CA ASN A 67 21.02 3.88 10.98
C ASN A 67 20.70 4.02 12.49
N HIS A 68 19.41 3.93 12.87
CA HIS A 68 18.97 3.85 14.28
C HIS A 68 19.09 2.43 14.88
N GLY A 69 19.65 1.48 14.12
CA GLY A 69 19.97 0.14 14.60
C GLY A 69 18.85 -0.91 14.45
N TYR A 70 17.75 -0.58 13.76
CA TYR A 70 16.73 -1.57 13.46
C TYR A 70 17.25 -2.59 12.43
N LYS A 71 17.23 -3.86 12.81
CA LYS A 71 17.65 -5.00 11.95
C LYS A 71 16.47 -5.70 11.28
N ASP A 72 15.30 -5.58 11.90
CA ASP A 72 14.04 -6.13 11.42
C ASP A 72 13.08 -4.98 11.18
N ILE A 73 12.86 -4.65 9.93
CA ILE A 73 11.89 -3.64 9.47
C ILE A 73 10.73 -4.37 8.80
N TYR A 74 9.51 -3.99 9.13
CA TYR A 74 8.30 -4.45 8.49
C TYR A 74 7.68 -3.28 7.74
N VAL A 75 7.27 -3.49 6.50
CA VAL A 75 6.68 -2.41 5.69
C VAL A 75 5.22 -2.72 5.40
N ILE A 76 4.37 -1.73 5.61
CA ILE A 76 2.94 -1.78 5.27
C ILE A 76 2.68 -0.70 4.23
N GLY A 77 2.17 -1.09 3.06
CA GLY A 77 1.85 -0.14 2.00
C GLY A 77 0.39 -0.22 1.57
N HIS A 78 -0.27 0.94 1.51
CA HIS A 78 -1.64 1.06 1.05
C HIS A 78 -1.68 1.64 -0.37
N SER A 79 -2.46 1.03 -1.26
CA SER A 79 -2.68 1.54 -2.63
C SER A 79 -1.35 1.81 -3.37
N MET A 80 -1.05 3.03 -3.79
CA MET A 80 0.25 3.43 -4.35
C MET A 80 1.40 3.14 -3.38
N GLY A 81 1.20 3.35 -2.08
CA GLY A 81 2.18 3.01 -1.04
C GLY A 81 2.56 1.53 -1.06
N GLY A 82 1.68 0.65 -1.54
CA GLY A 82 1.99 -0.77 -1.73
C GLY A 82 3.01 -1.02 -2.84
N VAL A 83 2.99 -0.23 -3.90
CA VAL A 83 4.03 -0.28 -4.95
C VAL A 83 5.37 0.19 -4.37
N ILE A 84 5.37 1.32 -3.65
CA ILE A 84 6.57 1.88 -3.01
C ILE A 84 7.13 0.91 -1.96
N ALA A 85 6.26 0.32 -1.13
CA ALA A 85 6.65 -0.70 -0.15
C ALA A 85 7.34 -1.90 -0.82
N SER A 86 6.85 -2.31 -1.99
CA SER A 86 7.46 -3.42 -2.75
C SER A 86 8.82 -3.03 -3.34
N ILE A 87 8.99 -1.78 -3.77
CA ILE A 87 10.29 -1.27 -4.25
C ILE A 87 11.32 -1.36 -3.12
N VAL A 88 11.05 -0.76 -1.97
CA VAL A 88 12.02 -0.79 -0.85
C VAL A 88 12.21 -2.22 -0.32
N ALA A 89 11.16 -3.07 -0.33
CA ALA A 89 11.29 -4.47 0.07
C ALA A 89 12.17 -5.30 -0.87
N SER A 90 12.29 -4.91 -2.14
CA SER A 90 13.19 -5.55 -3.10
C SER A 90 14.65 -5.10 -2.97
N GLU A 91 14.88 -3.93 -2.35
CA GLU A 91 16.19 -3.28 -2.26
C GLU A 91 16.88 -3.51 -0.90
N TYR A 92 16.12 -3.59 0.19
CA TYR A 92 16.68 -3.63 1.54
C TYR A 92 16.41 -4.99 2.22
N LYS A 93 17.49 -5.71 2.52
CA LYS A 93 17.46 -7.01 3.22
C LYS A 93 16.96 -6.93 4.67
N GLU A 94 16.96 -5.75 5.26
CA GLU A 94 16.44 -5.44 6.60
C GLU A 94 14.92 -5.51 6.62
N ILE A 95 14.26 -5.44 5.46
CA ILE A 95 12.81 -5.62 5.37
C ILE A 95 12.47 -7.11 5.44
N LYS A 96 11.88 -7.52 6.57
CA LYS A 96 11.61 -8.92 6.91
C LYS A 96 10.17 -9.34 6.67
N LYS A 97 9.23 -8.40 6.55
CA LYS A 97 7.83 -8.66 6.23
C LYS A 97 7.22 -7.50 5.46
N VAL A 98 6.28 -7.84 4.59
CA VAL A 98 5.55 -6.88 3.77
C VAL A 98 4.05 -7.10 3.92
N VAL A 99 3.30 -6.02 4.13
CA VAL A 99 1.84 -6.01 4.06
C VAL A 99 1.41 -5.09 2.92
N LEU A 100 0.64 -5.60 1.99
CA LEU A 100 0.10 -4.86 0.86
C LEU A 100 -1.42 -4.80 0.96
N ALA A 101 -1.95 -3.62 1.26
CA ALA A 101 -3.37 -3.36 1.39
C ALA A 101 -3.88 -2.62 0.15
N ALA A 102 -4.82 -3.21 -0.59
CA ALA A 102 -5.39 -2.66 -1.82
C ALA A 102 -4.34 -2.10 -2.79
N ALA A 103 -3.16 -2.74 -2.88
CA ALA A 103 -2.00 -2.22 -3.57
C ALA A 103 -2.22 -2.07 -5.08
N ALA A 104 -1.85 -0.91 -5.65
CA ALA A 104 -2.20 -0.49 -6.99
C ALA A 104 -1.18 -0.94 -8.05
N PHE A 105 -0.94 -2.25 -8.18
CA PHE A 105 -0.11 -2.81 -9.27
C PHE A 105 -0.83 -2.85 -10.62
N GLN A 106 -2.15 -2.84 -10.58
CA GLN A 106 -3.01 -2.63 -11.74
C GLN A 106 -4.12 -1.69 -11.28
N TYR A 107 -4.39 -0.68 -12.07
CA TYR A 107 -5.54 0.19 -11.87
C TYR A 107 -6.37 0.16 -13.14
N LEU A 108 -7.69 0.03 -12.97
CA LEU A 108 -8.70 0.04 -14.03
C LEU A 108 -8.34 -0.84 -15.25
N ASN A 109 -9.10 -1.90 -15.42
CA ASN A 109 -9.06 -2.72 -16.63
C ASN A 109 -9.42 -1.89 -17.87
N SER A 110 -8.47 -1.16 -18.42
CA SER A 110 -8.53 -0.82 -19.82
C SER A 110 -7.74 -1.91 -20.55
N GLY A 111 -8.42 -2.70 -21.36
CA GLY A 111 -7.78 -3.69 -22.25
C GLY A 111 -6.83 -3.06 -23.28
N SER A 112 -6.43 -1.81 -23.08
CA SER A 112 -5.45 -1.08 -23.84
C SER A 112 -4.42 -0.42 -22.93
N ASN A 113 -3.14 -0.58 -23.23
CA ASN A 113 -2.00 0.08 -22.58
C ASN A 113 -1.99 1.63 -22.75
N LYS A 114 -3.13 2.26 -23.00
CA LYS A 114 -3.27 3.70 -23.36
C LYS A 114 -4.27 4.44 -22.50
N THR A 115 -4.51 4.04 -21.25
CA THR A 115 -5.35 4.83 -20.35
C THR A 115 -4.73 6.20 -20.14
N ASN A 116 -5.38 7.24 -20.62
CA ASN A 116 -4.96 8.61 -20.38
C ASN A 116 -5.61 9.17 -19.10
N VAL A 117 -5.07 10.28 -18.58
CA VAL A 117 -5.54 10.91 -17.32
C VAL A 117 -7.05 11.25 -17.38
N LYS A 118 -7.58 11.64 -18.55
CA LYS A 118 -9.01 11.94 -18.72
C LYS A 118 -9.88 10.70 -18.60
N GLU A 119 -9.40 9.57 -19.12
CA GLU A 119 -10.08 8.28 -19.03
C GLU A 119 -10.06 7.75 -17.59
N LEU A 120 -8.92 7.85 -16.90
CA LEU A 120 -8.82 7.55 -15.48
C LEU A 120 -9.78 8.40 -14.65
N ALA A 121 -9.79 9.71 -14.83
CA ALA A 121 -10.71 10.62 -14.14
C ALA A 121 -12.19 10.30 -14.45
N SER A 122 -12.52 9.93 -15.69
CA SER A 122 -13.86 9.52 -16.10
C SER A 122 -14.29 8.19 -15.46
N LEU A 123 -13.38 7.21 -15.41
CA LEU A 123 -13.64 5.90 -14.81
C LEU A 123 -13.82 6.02 -13.30
N ILE A 124 -12.99 6.81 -12.64
CA ILE A 124 -13.15 7.12 -11.23
C ILE A 124 -14.52 7.78 -11.00
N LYS A 125 -14.88 8.79 -11.80
CA LYS A 125 -16.18 9.48 -11.70
C LYS A 125 -17.39 8.57 -11.91
N ARG A 126 -17.30 7.56 -12.78
CA ARG A 126 -18.41 6.60 -13.06
C ARG A 126 -18.57 5.54 -11.97
N ASN A 127 -17.51 5.20 -11.25
CA ASN A 127 -17.50 4.10 -10.29
C ASN A 127 -17.72 4.56 -8.83
N VAL A 128 -17.74 5.88 -8.58
CA VAL A 128 -17.87 6.45 -7.24
C VAL A 128 -19.35 6.70 -6.94
N ILE A 129 -20.02 5.72 -6.32
CA ILE A 129 -21.38 5.85 -5.77
C ILE A 129 -21.40 5.60 -4.25
N ASP A 130 -20.21 5.37 -3.63
CA ASP A 130 -20.10 5.10 -2.20
C ASP A 130 -19.49 6.31 -1.47
N TYR A 131 -20.09 6.77 -0.37
CA TYR A 131 -19.71 8.00 0.35
C TYR A 131 -18.24 8.07 0.75
N SER A 132 -17.61 6.95 1.13
CA SER A 132 -16.17 6.89 1.43
C SER A 132 -15.30 7.03 0.18
N ALA A 133 -15.78 6.53 -0.94
CA ALA A 133 -15.10 6.70 -2.23
C ALA A 133 -15.20 8.13 -2.76
N GLU A 134 -16.25 8.90 -2.43
CA GLU A 134 -16.38 10.32 -2.81
C GLU A 134 -15.32 11.20 -2.16
N GLU A 135 -14.94 10.93 -0.91
CA GLU A 135 -13.89 11.70 -0.23
C GLU A 135 -12.52 11.42 -0.83
N ILE A 136 -12.16 10.15 -1.01
CA ILE A 136 -10.92 9.76 -1.69
C ILE A 136 -10.88 10.33 -3.10
N PHE A 137 -11.99 10.28 -3.82
CA PHE A 137 -12.13 10.84 -5.15
C PHE A 137 -11.99 12.37 -5.17
N SER A 138 -12.63 13.06 -4.25
CA SER A 138 -12.51 14.52 -4.08
C SER A 138 -11.04 14.90 -3.83
N ARG A 139 -10.31 14.13 -3.02
CA ARG A 139 -8.88 14.33 -2.77
C ARG A 139 -8.06 14.07 -4.04
N PHE A 140 -8.38 13.03 -4.78
CA PHE A 140 -7.73 12.67 -6.05
C PHE A 140 -7.88 13.77 -7.10
N LEU A 141 -9.08 14.36 -7.26
CA LEU A 141 -9.35 15.46 -8.19
C LEU A 141 -8.64 16.77 -7.82
N LYS A 142 -8.32 16.93 -6.55
CA LYS A 142 -7.60 18.10 -6.06
C LYS A 142 -6.08 18.01 -6.27
N MET A 143 -5.56 16.83 -6.61
CA MET A 143 -4.15 16.66 -6.92
C MET A 143 -3.81 17.30 -8.28
N PRO A 144 -2.62 17.91 -8.41
CA PRO A 144 -2.15 18.43 -9.70
C PRO A 144 -2.16 17.33 -10.77
N LEU A 145 -2.54 17.70 -12.01
CA LEU A 145 -2.54 16.75 -13.15
C LEU A 145 -1.18 16.07 -13.35
N ASN A 146 -0.11 16.75 -13.01
CA ASN A 146 1.23 16.19 -13.10
C ASN A 146 1.43 15.06 -12.09
N SER A 147 0.93 15.21 -10.86
CA SER A 147 0.99 14.17 -9.83
C SER A 147 0.19 12.92 -10.23
N LEU A 148 -0.94 13.11 -10.92
CA LEU A 148 -1.67 11.98 -11.51
C LEU A 148 -0.86 11.22 -12.56
N LYS A 149 -0.11 11.94 -13.42
CA LYS A 149 0.80 11.29 -14.38
C LYS A 149 1.90 10.52 -13.69
N GLU A 150 2.50 11.11 -12.64
CA GLU A 150 3.52 10.45 -11.83
C GLU A 150 2.98 9.18 -11.15
N PHE A 151 1.75 9.24 -10.61
CA PHE A 151 1.07 8.05 -10.07
C PHE A 151 0.89 6.95 -11.13
N MET A 152 0.42 7.30 -12.32
CA MET A 152 0.28 6.32 -13.40
C MET A 152 1.62 5.73 -13.81
N SER A 153 2.67 6.56 -13.84
CA SER A 153 4.02 6.14 -14.21
C SER A 153 4.64 5.22 -13.17
N ILE A 154 4.53 5.53 -11.87
CA ILE A 154 5.10 4.65 -10.83
C ILE A 154 4.49 3.25 -10.87
N VAL A 155 3.18 3.14 -11.07
CA VAL A 155 2.50 1.84 -11.20
C VAL A 155 2.99 1.09 -12.43
N LYS A 156 3.01 1.75 -13.59
CA LYS A 156 3.40 1.12 -14.86
C LYS A 156 4.86 0.66 -14.87
N GLU A 157 5.77 1.50 -14.40
CA GLU A 157 7.22 1.25 -14.44
C GLU A 157 7.67 0.21 -13.42
N ASN A 158 6.92 0.06 -12.31
CA ASN A 158 7.29 -0.82 -11.21
C ASN A 158 6.40 -2.07 -11.08
N GLN A 159 5.61 -2.40 -12.11
CA GLN A 159 4.72 -3.55 -12.05
C GLN A 159 5.47 -4.85 -11.74
N ASP A 160 6.66 -5.02 -12.31
CA ASP A 160 7.47 -6.23 -12.15
C ASP A 160 8.32 -6.28 -10.86
N VAL A 161 8.38 -5.20 -10.08
CA VAL A 161 9.17 -5.18 -8.84
C VAL A 161 8.74 -6.26 -7.84
N ILE A 162 7.45 -6.63 -7.88
CA ILE A 162 6.91 -7.68 -7.01
C ILE A 162 7.60 -9.04 -7.19
N LYS A 163 8.15 -9.30 -8.39
CA LYS A 163 8.91 -10.52 -8.71
C LYS A 163 10.25 -10.60 -7.98
N SER A 164 10.70 -9.49 -7.38
CA SER A 164 11.95 -9.41 -6.61
C SER A 164 11.71 -9.43 -5.09
N VAL A 165 10.46 -9.32 -4.63
CA VAL A 165 10.10 -9.34 -3.20
C VAL A 165 10.15 -10.76 -2.66
N ASP A 166 11.09 -11.04 -1.76
CA ASP A 166 11.37 -12.36 -1.18
C ASP A 166 10.84 -12.51 0.26
N ALA A 167 10.64 -11.38 0.95
CA ALA A 167 10.13 -11.34 2.31
C ALA A 167 8.70 -11.94 2.40
N PRO A 168 8.34 -12.63 3.49
CA PRO A 168 6.97 -13.04 3.76
C PRO A 168 5.98 -11.89 3.55
N ILE A 169 4.89 -12.18 2.84
CA ILE A 169 3.93 -11.16 2.39
C ILE A 169 2.49 -11.47 2.79
N LEU A 170 1.80 -10.46 3.28
CA LEU A 170 0.35 -10.44 3.47
C LEU A 170 -0.29 -9.49 2.46
N ILE A 171 -1.22 -10.00 1.68
CA ILE A 171 -1.97 -9.24 0.68
C ILE A 171 -3.42 -9.16 1.15
N LEU A 172 -3.93 -7.93 1.30
CA LEU A 172 -5.29 -7.65 1.73
C LEU A 172 -6.00 -6.86 0.63
N HIS A 173 -7.21 -7.26 0.26
CA HIS A 173 -7.96 -6.52 -0.76
C HIS A 173 -9.47 -6.60 -0.51
N GLY A 174 -10.12 -5.44 -0.51
CA GLY A 174 -11.56 -5.35 -0.37
C GLY A 174 -12.27 -5.81 -1.65
N LYS A 175 -13.26 -6.68 -1.54
CA LYS A 175 -14.03 -7.15 -2.71
C LYS A 175 -14.87 -6.07 -3.37
N ASN A 176 -15.18 -5.02 -2.62
CA ASN A 176 -15.96 -3.87 -3.10
C ASN A 176 -15.07 -2.71 -3.57
N ASP A 177 -13.75 -2.93 -3.68
CA ASP A 177 -12.82 -1.93 -4.18
C ASP A 177 -13.12 -1.61 -5.65
N LYS A 178 -13.51 -0.35 -5.90
CA LYS A 178 -13.82 0.17 -7.22
C LYS A 178 -12.70 1.01 -7.83
N LEU A 179 -11.64 1.31 -7.04
CA LEU A 179 -10.49 2.09 -7.49
C LEU A 179 -9.37 1.18 -7.99
N VAL A 180 -9.03 0.15 -7.24
CA VAL A 180 -8.04 -0.84 -7.61
C VAL A 180 -8.74 -2.19 -7.80
N PRO A 181 -8.69 -2.79 -9.00
CA PRO A 181 -9.38 -4.04 -9.24
C PRO A 181 -8.70 -5.22 -8.53
N LEU A 182 -9.47 -6.25 -8.15
CA LEU A 182 -8.95 -7.49 -7.56
C LEU A 182 -7.88 -8.18 -8.40
N THR A 183 -7.84 -7.90 -9.72
CA THR A 183 -6.78 -8.39 -10.59
C THR A 183 -5.40 -7.88 -10.17
N SER A 184 -5.32 -6.72 -9.52
CA SER A 184 -4.07 -6.18 -8.97
C SER A 184 -3.50 -7.07 -7.87
N SER A 185 -4.28 -7.39 -6.86
CA SER A 185 -3.84 -8.29 -5.79
C SER A 185 -3.62 -9.74 -6.28
N ARG A 186 -4.41 -10.18 -7.26
CA ARG A 186 -4.17 -11.46 -7.94
C ARG A 186 -2.83 -11.46 -8.67
N TYR A 187 -2.49 -10.38 -9.37
CA TYR A 187 -1.19 -10.22 -10.02
C TYR A 187 -0.04 -10.32 -9.00
N ILE A 188 -0.15 -9.62 -7.86
CA ILE A 188 0.83 -9.68 -6.78
C ILE A 188 0.99 -11.13 -6.30
N TYR A 189 -0.10 -11.79 -5.94
CA TYR A 189 -0.09 -13.16 -5.41
C TYR A 189 0.55 -14.17 -6.37
N ASN A 190 0.27 -14.04 -7.67
CA ASN A 190 0.79 -14.96 -8.67
C ASN A 190 2.26 -14.72 -9.00
N ASN A 191 2.77 -13.48 -8.84
CA ASN A 191 4.09 -13.09 -9.32
C ASN A 191 5.11 -12.83 -8.22
N VAL A 192 4.70 -12.68 -6.95
CA VAL A 192 5.63 -12.45 -5.85
C VAL A 192 6.60 -13.63 -5.69
N LYS A 193 7.89 -13.32 -5.53
CA LYS A 193 8.95 -14.32 -5.34
C LYS A 193 8.85 -15.03 -3.99
N SER A 194 8.28 -14.38 -2.98
CA SER A 194 8.14 -14.93 -1.63
C SER A 194 7.49 -16.31 -1.62
N LYS A 195 8.10 -17.23 -0.87
CA LYS A 195 7.57 -18.58 -0.60
C LYS A 195 6.55 -18.62 0.52
N SER A 196 6.39 -17.51 1.25
CA SER A 196 5.40 -17.36 2.32
C SER A 196 4.48 -16.21 1.96
N LYS A 197 3.28 -16.53 1.49
CA LYS A 197 2.31 -15.56 1.01
C LYS A 197 0.90 -15.90 1.48
N ILE A 198 0.24 -14.89 2.02
CA ILE A 198 -1.13 -14.95 2.49
C ILE A 198 -1.92 -13.90 1.71
N TYR A 199 -3.05 -14.29 1.12
CA TYR A 199 -3.93 -13.39 0.40
C TYR A 199 -5.36 -13.53 0.89
N TYR A 200 -5.90 -12.43 1.44
CA TYR A 200 -7.30 -12.33 1.85
C TYR A 200 -8.07 -11.37 0.95
N LYS A 201 -9.18 -11.88 0.41
CA LYS A 201 -10.22 -11.10 -0.26
C LYS A 201 -11.32 -10.80 0.74
N ILE A 202 -11.50 -9.54 1.11
CA ILE A 202 -12.32 -9.15 2.25
C ILE A 202 -13.69 -8.69 1.75
N LYS A 203 -14.75 -9.40 2.14
CA LYS A 203 -16.13 -9.07 1.80
C LYS A 203 -16.58 -7.76 2.47
N GLY A 204 -17.38 -6.97 1.76
CA GLY A 204 -17.96 -5.75 2.30
C GLY A 204 -16.98 -4.60 2.49
N VAL A 205 -15.72 -4.75 2.07
CA VAL A 205 -14.68 -3.75 2.19
C VAL A 205 -14.38 -3.14 0.83
N ASN A 206 -14.26 -1.82 0.78
CA ASN A 206 -13.88 -1.03 -0.39
C ASN A 206 -12.36 -0.71 -0.40
N HIS A 207 -11.96 0.33 -1.15
CA HIS A 207 -10.56 0.75 -1.23
C HIS A 207 -10.00 1.27 0.09
N ASP A 208 -10.83 1.94 0.90
CA ASP A 208 -10.46 2.49 2.21
C ASP A 208 -10.49 1.39 3.27
N ILE A 209 -9.53 0.48 3.15
CA ILE A 209 -9.49 -0.77 3.90
C ILE A 209 -9.32 -0.53 5.42
N PHE A 210 -8.53 0.50 5.80
CA PHE A 210 -8.20 0.80 7.19
C PHE A 210 -9.23 1.63 7.93
N ASN A 211 -10.22 2.21 7.21
CA ASN A 211 -11.35 2.94 7.78
C ASN A 211 -12.69 2.21 7.55
N SER A 212 -12.63 0.99 7.01
CA SER A 212 -13.81 0.16 6.78
C SER A 212 -14.48 -0.28 8.09
N LYS A 213 -15.72 -0.76 7.99
CA LYS A 213 -16.42 -1.38 9.14
C LYS A 213 -15.71 -2.61 9.70
N ARG A 214 -14.77 -3.20 8.97
CA ARG A 214 -13.97 -4.37 9.37
C ARG A 214 -12.54 -3.99 9.77
N LYS A 215 -12.24 -2.72 10.02
CA LYS A 215 -10.89 -2.23 10.35
C LYS A 215 -10.26 -2.96 11.54
N GLU A 216 -11.04 -3.27 12.57
CA GLU A 216 -10.56 -4.00 13.76
C GLU A 216 -10.05 -5.38 13.39
N GLU A 217 -10.86 -6.16 12.69
CA GLU A 217 -10.50 -7.50 12.21
C GLU A 217 -9.27 -7.47 11.28
N ILE A 218 -9.22 -6.48 10.38
CA ILE A 218 -8.09 -6.28 9.47
C ILE A 218 -6.81 -5.99 10.27
N CYS A 219 -6.87 -5.13 11.27
CA CYS A 219 -5.74 -4.86 12.16
C CYS A 219 -5.29 -6.11 12.92
N GLU A 220 -6.22 -6.92 13.43
CA GLU A 220 -5.88 -8.19 14.10
C GLU A 220 -5.17 -9.18 13.16
N ILE A 221 -5.62 -9.29 11.90
CA ILE A 221 -4.97 -10.11 10.87
C ILE A 221 -3.53 -9.62 10.63
N ILE A 222 -3.34 -8.31 10.49
CA ILE A 222 -2.01 -7.70 10.30
C ILE A 222 -1.12 -7.98 11.52
N ILE A 223 -1.60 -7.70 12.73
CA ILE A 223 -0.86 -7.95 13.98
C ILE A 223 -0.46 -9.41 14.10
N LYS A 224 -1.37 -10.33 13.81
CA LYS A 224 -1.11 -11.77 13.81
C LYS A 224 -0.03 -12.16 12.81
N PHE A 225 -0.10 -11.60 11.58
CA PHE A 225 0.93 -11.82 10.57
C PHE A 225 2.29 -11.28 11.01
N LEU A 226 2.34 -10.06 11.55
CA LEU A 226 3.59 -9.44 11.98
C LEU A 226 4.26 -10.17 13.17
N LYS A 227 3.47 -10.72 14.08
CA LYS A 227 3.98 -11.44 15.27
C LYS A 227 4.49 -12.85 14.97
N LYS A 228 3.91 -13.56 14.02
CA LYS A 228 4.21 -14.98 13.75
C LYS A 228 5.10 -15.15 12.54
N ASN A 229 5.98 -16.14 12.57
CA ASN A 229 6.67 -16.60 11.36
C ASN A 229 5.74 -17.52 10.58
N HIS A 230 5.37 -17.09 9.40
CA HIS A 230 4.55 -17.86 8.48
C HIS A 230 5.43 -18.56 7.44
N LYS A 231 5.19 -19.84 7.22
CA LYS A 231 5.76 -20.63 6.10
C LYS A 231 4.59 -21.30 5.38
N CYS A 232 3.67 -20.49 4.87
CA CYS A 232 2.44 -20.99 4.27
C CYS A 232 2.08 -20.20 2.99
N ILE A 233 1.31 -20.85 2.16
CA ILE A 233 0.66 -20.24 1.00
C ILE A 233 -0.84 -20.35 1.27
N ILE A 234 -1.50 -19.21 1.47
CA ILE A 234 -2.93 -19.13 1.79
C ILE A 234 -3.56 -18.15 0.81
N GLU A 235 -4.72 -18.53 0.29
CA GLU A 235 -5.62 -17.66 -0.44
C GLU A 235 -7.03 -17.95 0.05
N GLU A 236 -7.67 -16.96 0.66
CA GLU A 236 -9.01 -17.11 1.25
C GLU A 236 -9.88 -15.88 0.98
N GLU A 237 -11.18 -16.12 1.02
CA GLU A 237 -12.20 -15.08 1.04
C GLU A 237 -12.81 -15.03 2.43
N ILE A 238 -12.70 -13.92 3.11
CA ILE A 238 -13.16 -13.70 4.48
C ILE A 238 -14.23 -12.60 4.54
#